data_7b0dff444056e7a42f8ed79808be0329
#
_entry.id   7b0dff444056e7a42f8ed79808be0329
#
_cell.length_a   1.000
_cell.length_b   1.000
_cell.length_c   1.000
_cell.angle_alpha   90.00
_cell.angle_beta   90.00
_cell.angle_gamma   90.00
#
_symmetry.space_group_name_H-M   'P 1'
#
loop_
_entity.id
_entity.type
_entity.pdbx_description
1 polymer ?
#
loop_
_entity_poly.entity_id
_entity_poly.type
_entity_poly.pdbx_seq_one_letter_code
_entity_poly.pdbx_strand_id
1 'polypeptide(L)'
;MSDTPERSLATRCVHAGEAADAHGSPHTPVYATSTFAFASTAAILDVVEGRATGSLYTRYGLNPTIQALEAKLAAIEDTGAALAFASGMAAEAALFLAHGRDGIVCIGDAYGGTLELLGDQLPLLGIRTHLLLGSELDRLDGLLGDGARLVFVETPTNPALEVFDIAAIADRAHAQGALLAVDNTFASPVNQQPLALGADLVVHSATKYLGGHSDLTAGALMGPADLIAPVAAWRKNLGTVPAPETAALLARSLRTLPVRVQAQNASALAIAKAMTAHPRIARVLHPGLPSFPGHALAARQMTGFGGMLTLEIAAGDAEPAAAAAAVVDRLRLFTLAPSLGGVESLVTQPCTTTHHGLTLEERQRRGISDAMIRLSIGLEETGELIADLEQALAGAAG
;
A
#
# COMPACT_ATOMS: atom_id res chain seq x y z
N MET A 1 -34.88 -0.11 2.00
CA MET A 1 -33.56 0.24 2.57
C MET A 1 -33.46 -0.53 3.86
N SER A 2 -32.56 -1.49 3.98
CA SER A 2 -32.44 -2.33 5.19
C SER A 2 -31.80 -1.49 6.29
N ASP A 3 -32.44 -1.42 7.42
CA ASP A 3 -32.04 -0.71 8.64
C ASP A 3 -30.87 -1.43 9.37
N THR A 4 -29.90 -1.93 8.61
CA THR A 4 -28.72 -2.58 9.19
C THR A 4 -27.75 -1.46 9.56
N PRO A 5 -27.38 -1.28 10.84
CA PRO A 5 -26.44 -0.24 11.24
C PRO A 5 -25.11 -0.41 10.51
N GLU A 6 -24.54 0.70 10.09
CA GLU A 6 -23.22 0.74 9.44
C GLU A 6 -22.17 0.09 10.35
N ARG A 7 -21.53 -0.97 9.83
CA ARG A 7 -20.57 -1.74 10.62
C ARG A 7 -19.22 -1.03 10.65
N SER A 8 -18.61 -0.96 11.83
CA SER A 8 -17.25 -0.44 11.98
C SER A 8 -16.24 -1.22 11.13
N LEU A 9 -15.10 -0.60 10.81
CA LEU A 9 -14.01 -1.25 10.07
C LEU A 9 -13.58 -2.58 10.72
N ALA A 10 -13.43 -2.61 12.06
CA ALA A 10 -13.06 -3.84 12.77
C ALA A 10 -14.07 -4.97 12.56
N THR A 11 -15.36 -4.66 12.59
CA THR A 11 -16.43 -5.63 12.31
C THR A 11 -16.40 -6.08 10.85
N ARG A 12 -16.18 -5.17 9.91
CA ARG A 12 -16.02 -5.48 8.48
C ARG A 12 -14.81 -6.40 8.24
N CYS A 13 -13.67 -6.14 8.84
CA CYS A 13 -12.50 -7.00 8.77
C CYS A 13 -12.77 -8.44 9.20
N VAL A 14 -13.59 -8.64 10.23
CA VAL A 14 -13.91 -9.99 10.74
C VAL A 14 -14.96 -10.67 9.86
N HIS A 15 -16.05 -9.99 9.50
CA HIS A 15 -17.27 -10.63 9.00
C HIS A 15 -17.54 -10.45 7.50
N ALA A 16 -17.00 -9.41 6.85
CA ALA A 16 -17.28 -9.19 5.44
C ALA A 16 -16.71 -10.32 4.58
N GLY A 17 -17.42 -10.66 3.50
CA GLY A 17 -17.01 -11.70 2.56
C GLY A 17 -17.19 -13.14 3.07
N GLU A 18 -17.57 -13.34 4.34
CA GLU A 18 -17.82 -14.69 4.85
C GLU A 18 -19.22 -15.16 4.44
N ALA A 19 -19.30 -16.33 3.83
CA ALA A 19 -20.55 -16.99 3.49
C ALA A 19 -20.63 -18.35 4.21
N ALA A 20 -21.81 -18.65 4.75
CA ALA A 20 -22.05 -19.97 5.32
C ALA A 20 -21.98 -21.02 4.20
N ASP A 21 -21.24 -22.10 4.44
CA ASP A 21 -21.20 -23.24 3.55
C ASP A 21 -22.23 -24.32 3.96
N ALA A 22 -22.31 -25.41 3.18
CA ALA A 22 -23.22 -26.54 3.45
C ALA A 22 -22.91 -27.27 4.78
N HIS A 23 -21.73 -27.05 5.37
CA HIS A 23 -21.28 -27.68 6.61
C HIS A 23 -21.32 -26.74 7.81
N GLY A 24 -21.70 -25.47 7.63
CA GLY A 24 -21.77 -24.46 8.67
C GLY A 24 -20.39 -23.92 9.09
N SER A 25 -19.40 -23.96 8.22
CA SER A 25 -18.10 -23.32 8.50
C SER A 25 -18.26 -21.81 8.71
N PRO A 26 -17.70 -21.23 9.79
CA PRO A 26 -17.71 -19.78 10.00
C PRO A 26 -16.76 -19.03 9.04
N HIS A 27 -16.03 -19.76 8.21
CA HIS A 27 -15.03 -19.24 7.25
C HIS A 27 -15.30 -19.82 5.87
N THR A 28 -15.10 -19.01 4.84
CA THR A 28 -15.14 -19.49 3.47
C THR A 28 -14.08 -20.57 3.26
N PRO A 29 -14.45 -21.80 2.83
CA PRO A 29 -13.49 -22.86 2.54
C PRO A 29 -12.49 -22.48 1.44
N VAL A 30 -11.33 -23.15 1.44
CA VAL A 30 -10.35 -23.01 0.36
C VAL A 30 -10.74 -23.92 -0.80
N TYR A 31 -11.15 -23.34 -1.90
CA TYR A 31 -11.45 -24.07 -3.14
C TYR A 31 -10.20 -24.16 -4.01
N ALA A 32 -9.30 -25.08 -3.69
CA ALA A 32 -8.03 -25.30 -4.37
C ALA A 32 -8.25 -26.03 -5.71
N THR A 33 -8.93 -25.36 -6.64
CA THR A 33 -9.21 -25.89 -7.99
C THR A 33 -9.08 -24.78 -9.03
N SER A 34 -8.73 -25.18 -10.26
CA SER A 34 -8.68 -24.25 -11.40
C SER A 34 -10.02 -24.11 -12.12
N THR A 35 -10.93 -25.08 -11.98
CA THR A 35 -12.18 -25.17 -12.75
C THR A 35 -13.32 -25.71 -11.90
N PHE A 36 -14.56 -25.46 -12.33
CA PHE A 36 -15.78 -25.91 -11.68
C PHE A 36 -16.68 -26.64 -12.66
N ALA A 37 -17.36 -27.71 -12.20
CA ALA A 37 -18.27 -28.52 -13.01
C ALA A 37 -19.67 -27.88 -13.05
N PHE A 38 -20.36 -28.05 -14.17
CA PHE A 38 -21.74 -27.60 -14.39
C PHE A 38 -22.65 -28.76 -14.72
N ALA A 39 -23.92 -28.62 -14.30
CA ALA A 39 -24.91 -29.66 -14.60
C ALA A 39 -25.35 -29.70 -16.07
N SER A 40 -25.16 -28.60 -16.83
CA SER A 40 -25.55 -28.51 -18.23
C SER A 40 -24.78 -27.41 -18.97
N THR A 41 -24.78 -27.45 -20.31
CA THR A 41 -24.26 -26.40 -21.18
C THR A 41 -25.04 -25.07 -21.03
N ALA A 42 -26.32 -25.14 -20.70
CA ALA A 42 -27.10 -23.94 -20.41
C ALA A 42 -26.65 -23.25 -19.10
N ALA A 43 -26.36 -24.04 -18.06
CA ALA A 43 -25.90 -23.51 -16.77
C ALA A 43 -24.53 -22.82 -16.90
N ILE A 44 -23.58 -23.36 -17.68
CA ILE A 44 -22.31 -22.68 -17.91
C ILE A 44 -22.49 -21.40 -18.73
N LEU A 45 -23.38 -21.40 -19.73
CA LEU A 45 -23.67 -20.23 -20.55
C LEU A 45 -24.28 -19.09 -19.74
N ASP A 46 -25.15 -19.39 -18.80
CA ASP A 46 -25.74 -18.40 -17.88
C ASP A 46 -24.68 -17.67 -17.05
N VAL A 47 -23.65 -18.40 -16.56
CA VAL A 47 -22.53 -17.78 -15.83
C VAL A 47 -21.62 -16.98 -16.77
N VAL A 48 -21.30 -17.50 -17.95
CA VAL A 48 -20.45 -16.83 -18.94
C VAL A 48 -21.05 -15.52 -19.41
N GLU A 49 -22.37 -15.46 -19.60
CA GLU A 49 -23.10 -14.26 -20.04
C GLU A 49 -23.56 -13.37 -18.88
N GLY A 50 -23.21 -13.70 -17.63
CA GLY A 50 -23.55 -12.92 -16.44
C GLY A 50 -25.04 -12.96 -16.05
N ARG A 51 -25.83 -13.88 -16.59
CA ARG A 51 -27.23 -14.09 -16.19
C ARG A 51 -27.37 -14.79 -14.84
N ALA A 52 -26.33 -15.55 -14.47
CA ALA A 52 -26.24 -16.16 -13.15
C ALA A 52 -24.87 -15.85 -12.52
N THR A 53 -24.85 -15.68 -11.20
CA THR A 53 -23.63 -15.67 -10.41
C THR A 53 -23.12 -17.10 -10.25
N GLY A 54 -21.79 -17.31 -10.32
CA GLY A 54 -21.26 -18.66 -10.14
C GLY A 54 -19.74 -18.70 -10.26
N SER A 55 -19.20 -19.87 -9.91
CA SER A 55 -17.78 -20.18 -10.09
C SER A 55 -17.57 -20.78 -11.47
N LEU A 56 -16.45 -20.46 -12.13
CA LEU A 56 -16.17 -20.94 -13.49
C LEU A 56 -14.73 -21.40 -13.64
N TYR A 57 -13.80 -20.46 -13.55
CA TYR A 57 -12.38 -20.69 -13.75
C TYR A 57 -11.55 -19.74 -12.88
N THR A 58 -10.65 -20.29 -12.09
CA THR A 58 -9.93 -19.53 -11.04
C THR A 58 -9.14 -18.35 -11.61
N ARG A 59 -8.46 -18.50 -12.78
CA ARG A 59 -7.75 -17.39 -13.43
C ARG A 59 -8.66 -16.20 -13.79
N TYR A 60 -9.96 -16.42 -13.94
CA TYR A 60 -10.92 -15.32 -14.15
C TYR A 60 -11.32 -14.61 -12.86
N GLY A 61 -10.86 -15.07 -11.70
CA GLY A 61 -11.30 -14.62 -10.39
C GLY A 61 -12.63 -15.25 -9.94
N LEU A 62 -13.23 -16.11 -10.77
CA LEU A 62 -14.50 -16.79 -10.50
C LEU A 62 -14.29 -18.05 -9.66
N ASN A 63 -13.71 -17.87 -8.47
CA ASN A 63 -13.46 -18.87 -7.45
C ASN A 63 -14.02 -18.36 -6.11
N PRO A 64 -14.80 -19.16 -5.35
CA PRO A 64 -15.47 -18.69 -4.14
C PRO A 64 -14.52 -18.11 -3.08
N THR A 65 -13.30 -18.70 -2.94
CA THR A 65 -12.31 -18.19 -1.98
C THR A 65 -11.80 -16.80 -2.38
N ILE A 66 -11.54 -16.58 -3.67
CA ILE A 66 -11.09 -15.28 -4.18
C ILE A 66 -12.22 -14.25 -4.08
N GLN A 67 -13.44 -14.63 -4.46
CA GLN A 67 -14.61 -13.75 -4.38
C GLN A 67 -14.93 -13.34 -2.93
N ALA A 68 -14.77 -14.24 -1.97
CA ALA A 68 -14.92 -13.94 -0.55
C ALA A 68 -13.88 -12.92 -0.07
N LEU A 69 -12.61 -13.05 -0.50
CA LEU A 69 -11.58 -12.07 -0.24
C LEU A 69 -11.91 -10.71 -0.88
N GLU A 70 -12.33 -10.69 -2.15
CA GLU A 70 -12.68 -9.46 -2.86
C GLU A 70 -13.85 -8.72 -2.19
N ALA A 71 -14.87 -9.46 -1.74
CA ALA A 71 -15.97 -8.87 -0.97
C ALA A 71 -15.48 -8.26 0.36
N LYS A 72 -14.51 -8.89 1.04
CA LYS A 72 -13.90 -8.36 2.25
C LYS A 72 -13.06 -7.10 1.95
N LEU A 73 -12.24 -7.12 0.90
CA LEU A 73 -11.45 -5.98 0.45
C LEU A 73 -12.34 -4.77 0.11
N ALA A 74 -13.42 -4.98 -0.64
CA ALA A 74 -14.38 -3.92 -0.93
C ALA A 74 -14.97 -3.33 0.36
N ALA A 75 -15.35 -4.18 1.30
CA ALA A 75 -15.94 -3.74 2.56
C ALA A 75 -14.99 -2.93 3.45
N ILE A 76 -13.69 -3.24 3.48
CA ILE A 76 -12.74 -2.52 4.33
C ILE A 76 -12.38 -1.12 3.80
N GLU A 77 -12.49 -0.89 2.49
CA GLU A 77 -12.35 0.44 1.87
C GLU A 77 -13.70 1.12 1.62
N ASP A 78 -14.80 0.54 2.11
CA ASP A 78 -16.17 1.07 2.02
C ASP A 78 -16.60 1.37 0.57
N THR A 79 -16.42 0.39 -0.31
CA THR A 79 -16.70 0.54 -1.74
C THR A 79 -17.50 -0.61 -2.32
N GLY A 80 -17.99 -0.42 -3.57
CA GLY A 80 -18.85 -1.38 -4.24
C GLY A 80 -18.15 -2.60 -4.83
N ALA A 81 -16.84 -2.52 -5.10
CA ALA A 81 -16.10 -3.61 -5.74
C ALA A 81 -14.61 -3.61 -5.38
N ALA A 82 -14.01 -4.79 -5.46
CA ALA A 82 -12.57 -4.98 -5.33
C ALA A 82 -12.07 -6.11 -6.21
N LEU A 83 -10.79 -6.09 -6.54
CA LEU A 83 -10.06 -7.18 -7.20
C LEU A 83 -8.82 -7.53 -6.39
N ALA A 84 -8.61 -8.82 -6.19
CA ALA A 84 -7.39 -9.37 -5.62
C ALA A 84 -6.40 -9.74 -6.73
N PHE A 85 -5.10 -9.48 -6.49
CA PHE A 85 -3.99 -9.72 -7.41
C PHE A 85 -2.87 -10.50 -6.75
N ALA A 86 -1.99 -11.10 -7.57
CA ALA A 86 -0.81 -11.83 -7.10
C ALA A 86 0.26 -10.92 -6.47
N SER A 87 0.23 -9.61 -6.74
CA SER A 87 1.13 -8.60 -6.16
C SER A 87 0.55 -7.19 -6.29
N GLY A 88 1.09 -6.22 -5.54
CA GLY A 88 0.76 -4.79 -5.70
C GLY A 88 1.06 -4.30 -7.11
N MET A 89 2.25 -4.61 -7.64
CA MET A 89 2.63 -4.27 -9.01
C MET A 89 1.68 -4.82 -10.08
N ALA A 90 1.10 -6.01 -9.85
CA ALA A 90 0.10 -6.57 -10.75
C ALA A 90 -1.22 -5.77 -10.72
N ALA A 91 -1.60 -5.23 -9.56
CA ALA A 91 -2.76 -4.35 -9.41
C ALA A 91 -2.51 -3.01 -10.13
N GLU A 92 -1.35 -2.39 -9.90
CA GLU A 92 -0.96 -1.13 -10.55
C GLU A 92 -0.86 -1.27 -12.07
N ALA A 93 -0.18 -2.31 -12.58
CA ALA A 93 -0.06 -2.54 -14.01
C ALA A 93 -1.44 -2.71 -14.68
N ALA A 94 -2.35 -3.46 -14.07
CA ALA A 94 -3.70 -3.62 -14.58
C ALA A 94 -4.51 -2.31 -14.54
N LEU A 95 -4.36 -1.50 -13.49
CA LEU A 95 -4.92 -0.16 -13.35
C LEU A 95 -4.41 0.76 -14.47
N PHE A 96 -3.09 0.85 -14.64
CA PHE A 96 -2.46 1.74 -15.63
C PHE A 96 -2.85 1.36 -17.07
N LEU A 97 -2.93 0.08 -17.38
CA LEU A 97 -3.37 -0.41 -18.69
C LEU A 97 -4.86 -0.17 -18.94
N ALA A 98 -5.70 -0.16 -17.89
CA ALA A 98 -7.12 0.07 -18.01
C ALA A 98 -7.48 1.56 -18.14
N HIS A 99 -6.87 2.41 -17.31
CA HIS A 99 -7.26 3.81 -17.13
C HIS A 99 -6.18 4.83 -17.51
N GLY A 100 -4.94 4.40 -17.72
CA GLY A 100 -3.81 5.31 -17.98
C GLY A 100 -3.50 5.56 -19.46
N ARG A 101 -4.28 5.06 -20.40
CA ARG A 101 -3.98 5.09 -21.85
C ARG A 101 -3.78 6.49 -22.40
N ASP A 102 -4.54 7.45 -21.91
CA ASP A 102 -4.48 8.85 -22.36
C ASP A 102 -3.35 9.65 -21.65
N GLY A 103 -2.71 9.05 -20.66
CA GLY A 103 -1.59 9.62 -19.92
C GLY A 103 -1.77 9.49 -18.41
N ILE A 104 -0.65 9.34 -17.71
CA ILE A 104 -0.58 9.15 -16.26
C ILE A 104 0.30 10.24 -15.65
N VAL A 105 -0.17 10.87 -14.58
CA VAL A 105 0.64 11.73 -13.72
C VAL A 105 0.83 11.03 -12.39
N CYS A 106 2.06 10.64 -12.06
CA CYS A 106 2.42 10.09 -10.77
C CYS A 106 2.92 11.20 -9.87
N ILE A 107 2.37 11.30 -8.66
CA ILE A 107 2.71 12.31 -7.66
C ILE A 107 3.47 11.68 -6.51
N GLY A 108 4.56 12.29 -6.13
CA GLY A 108 5.42 11.87 -5.03
C GLY A 108 6.49 10.87 -5.44
N ASP A 109 7.32 10.52 -4.47
CA ASP A 109 8.32 9.47 -4.62
C ASP A 109 7.65 8.12 -4.35
N ALA A 110 7.06 7.54 -5.39
CA ALA A 110 6.36 6.26 -5.33
C ALA A 110 7.36 5.09 -5.23
N TYR A 111 6.84 3.89 -4.98
CA TYR A 111 7.65 2.67 -4.96
C TYR A 111 8.52 2.52 -6.22
N GLY A 112 9.79 2.10 -6.05
CA GLY A 112 10.75 2.02 -7.16
C GLY A 112 10.26 1.21 -8.37
N GLY A 113 9.54 0.09 -8.14
CA GLY A 113 8.93 -0.70 -9.22
C GLY A 113 7.83 0.06 -9.96
N THR A 114 7.06 0.90 -9.29
CA THR A 114 6.05 1.78 -9.89
C THR A 114 6.72 2.82 -10.78
N LEU A 115 7.80 3.44 -10.28
CA LEU A 115 8.56 4.43 -11.05
C LEU A 115 9.22 3.82 -12.28
N GLU A 116 9.79 2.61 -12.17
CA GLU A 116 10.36 1.87 -13.31
C GLU A 116 9.27 1.50 -14.33
N LEU A 117 8.11 1.01 -13.88
CA LEU A 117 6.98 0.71 -14.77
C LEU A 117 6.52 1.95 -15.53
N LEU A 118 6.37 3.07 -14.83
CA LEU A 118 5.96 4.35 -15.42
C LEU A 118 7.05 4.97 -16.31
N GLY A 119 8.31 4.95 -15.88
CA GLY A 119 9.41 5.61 -16.58
C GLY A 119 9.91 4.84 -17.80
N ASP A 120 10.01 3.52 -17.71
CA ASP A 120 10.74 2.71 -18.69
C ASP A 120 9.82 1.80 -19.52
N GLN A 121 8.76 1.25 -18.94
CA GLN A 121 7.99 0.18 -19.59
C GLN A 121 6.72 0.70 -20.27
N LEU A 122 5.90 1.52 -19.61
CA LEU A 122 4.67 2.05 -20.20
C LEU A 122 4.90 2.97 -21.41
N PRO A 123 5.96 3.79 -21.47
CA PRO A 123 6.29 4.56 -22.67
C PRO A 123 6.54 3.70 -23.91
N LEU A 124 7.08 2.47 -23.75
CA LEU A 124 7.24 1.52 -24.87
C LEU A 124 5.90 1.05 -25.45
N LEU A 125 4.82 1.16 -24.67
CA LEU A 125 3.45 0.85 -25.09
C LEU A 125 2.70 2.10 -25.61
N GLY A 126 3.40 3.25 -25.74
CA GLY A 126 2.83 4.52 -26.17
C GLY A 126 2.01 5.26 -25.09
N ILE A 127 2.10 4.85 -23.83
CA ILE A 127 1.44 5.51 -22.69
C ILE A 127 2.35 6.63 -22.19
N ARG A 128 1.88 7.87 -22.24
CA ARG A 128 2.62 9.03 -21.69
C ARG A 128 2.57 9.01 -20.17
N THR A 129 3.70 9.24 -19.54
CA THR A 129 3.81 9.26 -18.09
C THR A 129 4.60 10.49 -17.62
N HIS A 130 4.19 11.06 -16.50
CA HIS A 130 4.83 12.21 -15.89
C HIS A 130 5.01 11.96 -14.40
N LEU A 131 6.20 12.26 -13.89
CA LEU A 131 6.49 12.22 -12.46
C LEU A 131 6.57 13.64 -11.93
N LEU A 132 5.80 13.94 -10.88
CA LEU A 132 5.83 15.18 -10.12
C LEU A 132 6.27 14.89 -8.69
N LEU A 133 7.33 15.51 -8.21
CA LEU A 133 7.63 15.56 -6.79
C LEU A 133 6.68 16.55 -6.08
N GLY A 134 6.61 16.49 -4.75
CA GLY A 134 5.73 17.39 -3.99
C GLY A 134 5.96 18.87 -4.27
N SER A 135 7.21 19.26 -4.52
CA SER A 135 7.58 20.63 -4.90
C SER A 135 7.16 21.05 -6.33
N GLU A 136 6.64 20.12 -7.15
CA GLU A 136 6.28 20.35 -8.56
C GLU A 136 4.76 20.22 -8.81
N LEU A 137 3.96 20.18 -7.73
CA LEU A 137 2.50 20.02 -7.83
C LEU A 137 1.79 21.14 -8.60
N ASP A 138 2.36 22.32 -8.70
CA ASP A 138 1.86 23.44 -9.53
C ASP A 138 1.73 23.07 -11.00
N ARG A 139 2.51 22.13 -11.50
CA ARG A 139 2.49 21.63 -12.89
C ARG A 139 1.31 20.69 -13.20
N LEU A 140 0.61 20.18 -12.17
CA LEU A 140 -0.43 19.15 -12.33
C LEU A 140 -1.53 19.61 -13.31
N ASP A 141 -2.07 20.82 -13.14
CA ASP A 141 -3.18 21.32 -13.99
C ASP A 141 -2.79 21.44 -15.47
N GLY A 142 -1.54 21.82 -15.74
CA GLY A 142 -1.00 21.84 -17.10
C GLY A 142 -0.97 20.45 -17.75
N LEU A 143 -0.46 19.44 -17.02
CA LEU A 143 -0.39 18.07 -17.54
C LEU A 143 -1.78 17.45 -17.76
N LEU A 144 -2.74 17.77 -16.89
CA LEU A 144 -4.13 17.35 -17.05
C LEU A 144 -4.78 18.05 -18.25
N GLY A 145 -4.51 19.35 -18.44
CA GLY A 145 -4.92 20.12 -19.61
C GLY A 145 -4.36 19.55 -20.91
N ASP A 146 -3.14 19.02 -20.89
CA ASP A 146 -2.48 18.34 -22.02
C ASP A 146 -3.00 16.92 -22.28
N GLY A 147 -4.01 16.49 -21.54
CA GLY A 147 -4.78 15.28 -21.81
C GLY A 147 -4.45 14.06 -20.95
N ALA A 148 -3.66 14.17 -19.88
CA ALA A 148 -3.54 13.08 -18.91
C ALA A 148 -4.89 12.85 -18.21
N ARG A 149 -5.24 11.57 -17.98
CA ARG A 149 -6.56 11.17 -17.44
C ARG A 149 -6.49 10.29 -16.22
N LEU A 150 -5.30 9.94 -15.76
CA LEU A 150 -5.09 9.23 -14.50
C LEU A 150 -4.02 9.95 -13.68
N VAL A 151 -4.39 10.33 -12.47
CA VAL A 151 -3.45 10.76 -11.43
C VAL A 151 -3.24 9.57 -10.49
N PHE A 152 -1.98 9.24 -10.20
CA PHE A 152 -1.60 8.22 -9.24
C PHE A 152 -0.76 8.85 -8.15
N VAL A 153 -1.09 8.61 -6.89
CA VAL A 153 -0.35 9.15 -5.74
C VAL A 153 -0.13 8.09 -4.68
N GLU A 154 1.11 7.94 -4.21
CA GLU A 154 1.44 7.19 -3.00
C GLU A 154 1.51 8.16 -1.81
N THR A 155 0.72 7.91 -0.76
CA THR A 155 0.71 8.78 0.43
C THR A 155 0.31 8.01 1.69
N PRO A 156 1.19 8.00 2.74
CA PRO A 156 2.54 8.57 2.81
C PRO A 156 3.55 7.89 1.88
N THR A 157 4.59 8.62 1.43
CA THR A 157 5.60 8.13 0.49
C THR A 157 6.70 7.30 1.17
N ASN A 158 7.49 6.59 0.36
CA ASN A 158 8.66 5.82 0.79
C ASN A 158 9.96 6.49 0.29
N PRO A 159 10.96 6.84 1.12
CA PRO A 159 11.05 6.62 2.56
C PRO A 159 10.72 7.87 3.40
N ALA A 160 10.48 9.02 2.76
CA ALA A 160 10.37 10.32 3.44
C ALA A 160 9.04 10.52 4.19
N LEU A 161 8.06 9.63 3.98
CA LEU A 161 6.73 9.68 4.57
C LEU A 161 5.95 10.96 4.24
N GLU A 162 6.26 11.60 3.10
CA GLU A 162 5.55 12.80 2.64
C GLU A 162 4.06 12.49 2.49
N VAL A 163 3.22 13.40 2.99
CA VAL A 163 1.76 13.26 2.95
C VAL A 163 1.19 14.25 1.95
N PHE A 164 0.39 13.76 1.01
CA PHE A 164 -0.29 14.57 0.02
C PHE A 164 -1.76 14.77 0.36
N ASP A 165 -2.31 15.94 0.06
CA ASP A 165 -3.72 16.28 0.27
C ASP A 165 -4.57 15.60 -0.82
N ILE A 166 -5.14 14.44 -0.46
CA ILE A 166 -5.94 13.62 -1.38
C ILE A 166 -7.13 14.42 -1.91
N ALA A 167 -7.84 15.14 -1.05
CA ALA A 167 -9.02 15.90 -1.46
C ALA A 167 -8.66 17.04 -2.45
N ALA A 168 -7.60 17.78 -2.19
CA ALA A 168 -7.14 18.84 -3.08
C ALA A 168 -6.67 18.31 -4.45
N ILE A 169 -6.03 17.13 -4.47
CA ILE A 169 -5.60 16.48 -5.73
C ILE A 169 -6.82 15.94 -6.48
N ALA A 170 -7.79 15.33 -5.78
CA ALA A 170 -9.04 14.84 -6.36
C ALA A 170 -9.81 15.95 -7.07
N ASP A 171 -10.01 17.10 -6.38
CA ASP A 171 -10.70 18.25 -6.94
C ASP A 171 -10.04 18.73 -8.26
N ARG A 172 -8.70 18.78 -8.30
CA ARG A 172 -7.95 19.17 -9.50
C ARG A 172 -8.07 18.15 -10.61
N ALA A 173 -7.97 16.85 -10.29
CA ALA A 173 -8.13 15.76 -11.25
C ALA A 173 -9.54 15.79 -11.88
N HIS A 174 -10.57 15.84 -11.04
CA HIS A 174 -11.97 15.84 -11.47
C HIS A 174 -12.35 17.07 -12.28
N ALA A 175 -11.81 18.26 -11.96
CA ALA A 175 -12.02 19.47 -12.74
C ALA A 175 -11.58 19.34 -14.22
N GLN A 176 -10.66 18.40 -14.50
CA GLN A 176 -10.15 18.10 -15.85
C GLN A 176 -10.64 16.74 -16.39
N GLY A 177 -11.60 16.09 -15.71
CA GLY A 177 -12.14 14.80 -16.11
C GLY A 177 -11.14 13.63 -15.97
N ALA A 178 -10.14 13.77 -15.11
CA ALA A 178 -9.19 12.72 -14.79
C ALA A 178 -9.61 11.97 -13.53
N LEU A 179 -9.19 10.70 -13.41
CA LEU A 179 -9.36 9.88 -12.23
C LEU A 179 -8.18 10.07 -11.25
N LEU A 180 -8.45 9.93 -9.96
CA LEU A 180 -7.42 9.82 -8.92
C LEU A 180 -7.38 8.40 -8.36
N ALA A 181 -6.23 7.74 -8.48
CA ALA A 181 -5.91 6.48 -7.81
C ALA A 181 -4.87 6.72 -6.72
N VAL A 182 -5.12 6.19 -5.52
CA VAL A 182 -4.23 6.33 -4.36
C VAL A 182 -3.64 4.98 -3.97
N ASP A 183 -2.33 4.88 -3.91
CA ASP A 183 -1.68 3.78 -3.20
C ASP A 183 -1.71 4.05 -1.70
N ASN A 184 -2.57 3.30 -1.01
CA ASN A 184 -2.81 3.43 0.42
C ASN A 184 -2.03 2.39 1.25
N THR A 185 -0.98 1.79 0.67
CA THR A 185 -0.22 0.69 1.28
C THR A 185 0.37 1.07 2.63
N PHE A 186 0.98 2.26 2.76
CA PHE A 186 1.64 2.69 4.01
C PHE A 186 0.65 3.07 5.12
N ALA A 187 -0.46 3.67 4.76
CA ALA A 187 -1.48 4.05 5.74
C ALA A 187 -2.38 2.87 6.15
N SER A 188 -2.73 2.00 5.22
CA SER A 188 -3.79 1.01 5.33
C SER A 188 -5.19 1.63 5.54
N PRO A 189 -6.29 0.89 5.33
CA PRO A 189 -7.65 1.40 5.57
C PRO A 189 -7.92 1.73 7.04
N VAL A 190 -7.07 1.28 7.96
CA VAL A 190 -7.18 1.63 9.39
C VAL A 190 -6.84 3.09 9.64
N ASN A 191 -5.84 3.61 8.95
CA ASN A 191 -5.34 4.98 9.19
C ASN A 191 -5.88 5.99 8.18
N GLN A 192 -6.25 5.58 6.96
CA GLN A 192 -6.67 6.47 5.89
C GLN A 192 -7.69 5.79 4.98
N GLN A 193 -8.72 6.52 4.58
CA GLN A 193 -9.80 6.08 3.69
C GLN A 193 -9.84 7.00 2.47
N PRO A 194 -9.04 6.72 1.42
CA PRO A 194 -8.90 7.65 0.28
C PRO A 194 -10.18 7.92 -0.49
N LEU A 195 -11.08 6.93 -0.61
CA LEU A 195 -12.37 7.12 -1.30
C LEU A 195 -13.25 8.15 -0.60
N ALA A 196 -13.24 8.17 0.74
CA ALA A 196 -13.96 9.18 1.52
C ALA A 196 -13.35 10.59 1.37
N LEU A 197 -12.12 10.68 0.86
CA LEU A 197 -11.39 11.93 0.59
C LEU A 197 -11.46 12.34 -0.89
N GLY A 198 -12.25 11.64 -1.71
CA GLY A 198 -12.46 11.97 -3.11
C GLY A 198 -11.61 11.18 -4.12
N ALA A 199 -10.79 10.22 -3.69
CA ALA A 199 -10.16 9.31 -4.64
C ALA A 199 -11.20 8.42 -5.35
N ASP A 200 -10.92 8.04 -6.59
CA ASP A 200 -11.78 7.15 -7.37
C ASP A 200 -11.41 5.67 -7.17
N LEU A 201 -10.12 5.40 -7.01
CA LEU A 201 -9.56 4.05 -6.88
C LEU A 201 -8.51 4.02 -5.77
N VAL A 202 -8.45 2.88 -5.07
CA VAL A 202 -7.44 2.62 -4.04
C VAL A 202 -6.66 1.36 -4.39
N VAL A 203 -5.34 1.45 -4.35
CA VAL A 203 -4.42 0.33 -4.54
C VAL A 203 -3.76 -0.03 -3.21
N HIS A 204 -3.50 -1.30 -3.00
CA HIS A 204 -2.63 -1.79 -1.93
C HIS A 204 -1.67 -2.86 -2.44
N SER A 205 -0.42 -2.75 -2.06
CA SER A 205 0.42 -3.93 -1.93
C SER A 205 -0.06 -4.71 -0.71
N ALA A 206 -0.98 -5.66 -0.92
CA ALA A 206 -1.55 -6.46 0.17
C ALA A 206 -0.50 -7.37 0.86
N THR A 207 0.67 -7.52 0.26
CA THR A 207 1.89 -8.09 0.84
C THR A 207 2.28 -7.44 2.18
N LYS A 208 1.93 -6.15 2.38
CA LYS A 208 2.35 -5.31 3.49
C LYS A 208 1.36 -5.43 4.67
N TYR A 209 0.84 -4.35 5.21
CA TYR A 209 -0.07 -4.35 6.38
C TYR A 209 -1.27 -5.27 6.26
N LEU A 210 -1.85 -5.40 5.05
CA LEU A 210 -3.02 -6.26 4.86
C LEU A 210 -2.70 -7.73 5.13
N GLY A 211 -1.60 -8.25 4.58
CA GLY A 211 -1.04 -9.57 4.89
C GLY A 211 -0.43 -9.62 6.29
N GLY A 212 0.49 -8.72 6.57
CA GLY A 212 1.03 -8.40 7.89
C GLY A 212 1.85 -9.50 8.60
N HIS A 213 2.21 -10.58 7.91
CA HIS A 213 2.95 -11.70 8.51
C HIS A 213 4.17 -12.14 7.68
N SER A 214 4.54 -11.36 6.65
CA SER A 214 5.69 -11.60 5.77
C SER A 214 5.69 -12.97 5.06
N ASP A 215 4.53 -13.61 4.94
CA ASP A 215 4.34 -14.99 4.47
C ASP A 215 3.58 -15.10 3.14
N LEU A 216 3.18 -13.96 2.53
CA LEU A 216 2.48 -13.92 1.25
C LEU A 216 2.87 -12.71 0.41
N THR A 217 2.67 -12.83 -0.90
CA THR A 217 2.62 -11.70 -1.82
C THR A 217 1.22 -11.59 -2.40
N ALA A 218 0.64 -10.38 -2.36
CA ALA A 218 -0.66 -10.10 -2.94
C ALA A 218 -0.80 -8.60 -3.24
N GLY A 219 -1.79 -8.27 -4.08
CA GLY A 219 -2.22 -6.92 -4.37
C GLY A 219 -3.73 -6.79 -4.27
N ALA A 220 -4.21 -5.57 -4.16
CA ALA A 220 -5.63 -5.27 -4.18
C ALA A 220 -5.89 -3.93 -4.89
N LEU A 221 -7.01 -3.85 -5.61
CA LEU A 221 -7.54 -2.63 -6.19
C LEU A 221 -9.02 -2.54 -5.81
N MET A 222 -9.44 -1.41 -5.28
CA MET A 222 -10.79 -1.18 -4.79
C MET A 222 -11.36 0.12 -5.35
N GLY A 223 -12.69 0.16 -5.56
CA GLY A 223 -13.39 1.33 -6.07
C GLY A 223 -14.80 1.02 -6.55
N PRO A 224 -15.46 1.97 -7.24
CA PRO A 224 -16.75 1.77 -7.90
C PRO A 224 -16.70 0.65 -8.94
N ALA A 225 -17.79 -0.11 -9.05
CA ALA A 225 -17.85 -1.30 -9.89
C ALA A 225 -17.59 -1.03 -11.39
N ASP A 226 -18.01 0.12 -11.88
CA ASP A 226 -17.81 0.56 -13.27
C ASP A 226 -16.35 0.88 -13.59
N LEU A 227 -15.58 1.38 -12.60
CA LEU A 227 -14.14 1.60 -12.72
C LEU A 227 -13.33 0.29 -12.51
N ILE A 228 -13.85 -0.64 -11.72
CA ILE A 228 -13.21 -1.94 -11.48
C ILE A 228 -13.37 -2.90 -12.67
N ALA A 229 -14.49 -2.87 -13.40
CA ALA A 229 -14.78 -3.80 -14.49
C ALA A 229 -13.73 -3.80 -15.63
N PRO A 230 -13.22 -2.65 -16.14
CA PRO A 230 -12.15 -2.63 -17.13
C PRO A 230 -10.85 -3.27 -16.63
N VAL A 231 -10.53 -3.08 -15.35
CA VAL A 231 -9.32 -3.65 -14.73
C VAL A 231 -9.44 -5.17 -14.58
N ALA A 232 -10.64 -5.68 -14.28
CA ALA A 232 -10.92 -7.13 -14.22
C ALA A 232 -10.61 -7.84 -15.54
N ALA A 233 -10.89 -7.20 -16.69
CA ALA A 233 -10.55 -7.73 -18.01
C ALA A 233 -9.04 -7.88 -18.20
N TRP A 234 -8.25 -6.88 -17.76
CA TRP A 234 -6.79 -6.95 -17.79
C TRP A 234 -6.27 -8.03 -16.85
N ARG A 235 -6.69 -8.07 -15.58
CA ARG A 235 -6.31 -9.10 -14.62
C ARG A 235 -6.53 -10.52 -15.16
N LYS A 236 -7.72 -10.75 -15.73
CA LYS A 236 -8.08 -12.06 -16.33
C LYS A 236 -7.10 -12.48 -17.43
N ASN A 237 -6.75 -11.56 -18.34
CA ASN A 237 -5.94 -11.86 -19.52
C ASN A 237 -4.44 -11.89 -19.19
N LEU A 238 -3.96 -11.04 -18.30
CA LEU A 238 -2.58 -11.08 -17.78
C LEU A 238 -2.35 -12.29 -16.84
N GLY A 239 -3.42 -12.89 -16.31
CA GLY A 239 -3.31 -14.05 -15.41
C GLY A 239 -2.81 -13.70 -14.01
N THR A 240 -2.93 -12.44 -13.58
CA THR A 240 -2.36 -11.90 -12.32
C THR A 240 -3.27 -12.08 -11.11
N VAL A 241 -4.20 -13.02 -11.14
CA VAL A 241 -5.05 -13.41 -10.01
C VAL A 241 -4.23 -14.17 -8.95
N PRO A 242 -4.49 -14.00 -7.64
CA PRO A 242 -3.81 -14.79 -6.62
C PRO A 242 -4.28 -16.25 -6.63
N ALA A 243 -3.46 -17.16 -6.12
CA ALA A 243 -3.88 -18.52 -5.81
C ALA A 243 -4.96 -18.51 -4.70
N PRO A 244 -5.90 -19.49 -4.71
CA PRO A 244 -6.93 -19.57 -3.65
C PRO A 244 -6.35 -19.65 -2.23
N GLU A 245 -5.23 -20.33 -2.07
CA GLU A 245 -4.52 -20.47 -0.79
C GLU A 245 -4.01 -19.10 -0.30
N THR A 246 -3.41 -18.31 -1.18
CA THR A 246 -2.98 -16.94 -0.88
C THR A 246 -4.18 -16.05 -0.54
N ALA A 247 -5.28 -16.19 -1.27
CA ALA A 247 -6.51 -15.43 -1.01
C ALA A 247 -7.10 -15.78 0.37
N ALA A 248 -7.13 -17.06 0.75
CA ALA A 248 -7.58 -17.49 2.06
C ALA A 248 -6.67 -16.98 3.19
N LEU A 249 -5.34 -17.03 2.98
CA LEU A 249 -4.37 -16.56 3.96
C LEU A 249 -4.48 -15.03 4.16
N LEU A 250 -4.65 -14.28 3.09
CA LEU A 250 -4.89 -12.84 3.16
C LEU A 250 -6.22 -12.53 3.86
N ALA A 251 -7.32 -13.22 3.53
CA ALA A 251 -8.61 -13.04 4.19
C ALA A 251 -8.54 -13.30 5.70
N ARG A 252 -7.76 -14.34 6.12
CA ARG A 252 -7.46 -14.61 7.52
C ARG A 252 -6.70 -13.47 8.17
N SER A 253 -5.66 -12.95 7.52
CA SER A 253 -4.80 -11.87 8.03
C SER A 253 -5.56 -10.57 8.23
N LEU A 254 -6.51 -10.24 7.35
CA LEU A 254 -7.35 -9.04 7.46
C LEU A 254 -8.16 -8.99 8.75
N ARG A 255 -8.52 -10.12 9.36
CA ARG A 255 -9.29 -10.16 10.60
C ARG A 255 -8.60 -9.51 11.79
N THR A 256 -7.28 -9.45 11.78
CA THR A 256 -6.46 -8.83 12.84
C THR A 256 -5.85 -7.50 12.39
N LEU A 257 -6.16 -7.02 11.19
CA LEU A 257 -5.58 -5.78 10.65
C LEU A 257 -5.72 -4.58 11.60
N PRO A 258 -6.90 -4.27 12.18
CA PRO A 258 -7.03 -3.09 13.04
C PRO A 258 -6.18 -3.17 14.30
N VAL A 259 -6.13 -4.32 14.98
CA VAL A 259 -5.36 -4.46 16.22
C VAL A 259 -3.86 -4.41 15.95
N ARG A 260 -3.38 -4.98 14.84
CA ARG A 260 -1.96 -4.91 14.45
C ARG A 260 -1.55 -3.47 14.14
N VAL A 261 -2.28 -2.81 13.26
CA VAL A 261 -1.96 -1.43 12.84
C VAL A 261 -2.05 -0.45 13.99
N GLN A 262 -3.03 -0.57 14.90
CA GLN A 262 -3.14 0.28 16.08
C GLN A 262 -1.94 0.11 17.03
N ALA A 263 -1.48 -1.11 17.26
CA ALA A 263 -0.28 -1.38 18.05
C ALA A 263 0.97 -0.81 17.37
N GLN A 264 1.14 -1.04 16.07
CA GLN A 264 2.25 -0.50 15.28
C GLN A 264 2.28 1.03 15.27
N ASN A 265 1.11 1.70 15.14
CA ASN A 265 0.99 3.16 15.24
C ASN A 265 1.49 3.68 16.60
N ALA A 266 1.07 3.02 17.69
CA ALA A 266 1.44 3.43 19.04
C ALA A 266 2.95 3.28 19.27
N SER A 267 3.51 2.14 18.89
CA SER A 267 4.94 1.83 19.04
C SER A 267 5.80 2.76 18.16
N ALA A 268 5.44 2.96 16.90
CA ALA A 268 6.18 3.85 15.99
C ALA A 268 6.23 5.30 16.51
N LEU A 269 5.10 5.83 16.99
CA LEU A 269 5.06 7.17 17.57
C LEU A 269 5.89 7.29 18.85
N ALA A 270 5.87 6.26 19.71
CA ALA A 270 6.69 6.25 20.93
C ALA A 270 8.18 6.23 20.60
N ILE A 271 8.60 5.37 19.65
CA ILE A 271 9.99 5.31 19.18
C ILE A 271 10.40 6.64 18.51
N ALA A 272 9.54 7.22 17.65
CA ALA A 272 9.81 8.52 17.03
C ALA A 272 10.06 9.62 18.05
N LYS A 273 9.24 9.68 19.12
CA LYS A 273 9.42 10.64 20.23
C LYS A 273 10.72 10.41 21.00
N ALA A 274 11.05 9.16 21.30
CA ALA A 274 12.29 8.81 22.01
C ALA A 274 13.53 9.22 21.19
N MET A 275 13.51 9.00 19.88
CA MET A 275 14.63 9.31 18.99
C MET A 275 14.77 10.80 18.66
N THR A 276 13.73 11.63 18.84
CA THR A 276 13.77 13.06 18.49
C THR A 276 14.83 13.85 19.27
N ALA A 277 15.11 13.47 20.50
CA ALA A 277 16.12 14.14 21.34
C ALA A 277 17.48 13.42 21.35
N HIS A 278 17.63 12.33 20.60
CA HIS A 278 18.86 11.54 20.64
C HIS A 278 20.00 12.25 19.86
N PRO A 279 21.21 12.46 20.48
CA PRO A 279 22.29 13.28 19.90
C PRO A 279 22.88 12.72 18.59
N ARG A 280 22.69 11.42 18.32
CA ARG A 280 23.13 10.73 17.10
C ARG A 280 22.07 10.71 16.01
N ILE A 281 20.93 11.35 16.21
CA ILE A 281 19.84 11.46 15.22
C ILE A 281 19.75 12.91 14.77
N ALA A 282 20.00 13.14 13.48
CA ALA A 282 19.90 14.47 12.87
C ALA A 282 18.43 14.84 12.58
N ARG A 283 17.61 13.86 12.19
CA ARG A 283 16.21 14.08 11.87
C ARG A 283 15.39 12.80 12.08
N VAL A 284 14.17 12.99 12.57
CA VAL A 284 13.15 11.94 12.68
C VAL A 284 11.98 12.31 11.77
N LEU A 285 11.64 11.43 10.83
CA LEU A 285 10.48 11.58 9.95
C LEU A 285 9.40 10.62 10.41
N HIS A 286 8.32 11.16 10.94
CA HIS A 286 7.10 10.43 11.32
C HIS A 286 5.92 11.41 11.31
N PRO A 287 4.82 11.13 10.57
CA PRO A 287 3.71 12.08 10.42
C PRO A 287 3.01 12.47 11.72
N GLY A 288 3.16 11.66 12.78
CA GLY A 288 2.61 11.94 14.11
C GLY A 288 3.44 12.93 14.96
N LEU A 289 4.62 13.37 14.51
CA LEU A 289 5.42 14.35 15.23
C LEU A 289 5.00 15.78 14.80
N PRO A 290 4.77 16.72 15.74
CA PRO A 290 4.48 18.11 15.40
C PRO A 290 5.56 18.80 14.56
N SER A 291 6.81 18.32 14.62
CA SER A 291 7.93 18.80 13.82
C SER A 291 7.95 18.28 12.39
N PHE A 292 7.12 17.28 12.05
CA PHE A 292 7.04 16.74 10.71
C PHE A 292 6.35 17.76 9.77
N PRO A 293 6.91 18.08 8.59
CA PRO A 293 6.40 19.14 7.72
C PRO A 293 4.94 18.98 7.31
N GLY A 294 4.47 17.73 7.14
CA GLY A 294 3.09 17.38 6.78
C GLY A 294 2.17 17.06 7.96
N HIS A 295 2.58 17.30 9.22
CA HIS A 295 1.82 16.88 10.41
C HIS A 295 0.37 17.38 10.42
N ALA A 296 0.15 18.66 10.15
CA ALA A 296 -1.19 19.24 10.18
C ALA A 296 -2.13 18.61 9.13
N LEU A 297 -1.61 18.30 7.96
CA LEU A 297 -2.34 17.59 6.91
C LEU A 297 -2.61 16.13 7.34
N ALA A 298 -1.58 15.42 7.81
CA ALA A 298 -1.73 14.06 8.30
C ALA A 298 -2.78 13.96 9.42
N ALA A 299 -2.76 14.89 10.39
CA ALA A 299 -3.72 14.93 11.49
C ALA A 299 -5.18 15.23 11.04
N ARG A 300 -5.37 15.89 9.89
CA ARG A 300 -6.69 16.14 9.31
C ARG A 300 -7.19 14.95 8.47
N GLN A 301 -6.28 14.29 7.75
CA GLN A 301 -6.59 13.28 6.74
C GLN A 301 -6.56 11.85 7.28
N MET A 302 -5.78 11.59 8.33
CA MET A 302 -5.51 10.26 8.87
C MET A 302 -6.01 10.11 10.30
N THR A 303 -6.45 8.91 10.67
CA THR A 303 -6.87 8.55 12.04
C THR A 303 -5.73 7.98 12.88
N GLY A 304 -4.60 7.63 12.24
CA GLY A 304 -3.36 7.18 12.84
C GLY A 304 -2.21 7.42 11.87
N PHE A 305 -0.98 7.42 12.35
CA PHE A 305 0.17 7.93 11.58
C PHE A 305 1.07 6.83 11.00
N GLY A 306 0.66 5.56 11.12
CA GLY A 306 1.38 4.42 10.56
C GLY A 306 2.47 3.85 11.46
N GLY A 307 2.90 2.65 11.10
CA GLY A 307 4.01 1.94 11.75
C GLY A 307 5.37 2.16 11.07
N MET A 308 5.45 3.12 10.13
CA MET A 308 6.69 3.46 9.44
C MET A 308 7.35 4.68 10.05
N LEU A 309 8.67 4.66 10.10
CA LEU A 309 9.49 5.71 10.69
C LEU A 309 10.82 5.77 9.94
N THR A 310 11.32 6.97 9.64
CA THR A 310 12.64 7.17 9.04
C THR A 310 13.50 8.01 9.97
N LEU A 311 14.70 7.52 10.28
CA LEU A 311 15.72 8.21 11.04
C LEU A 311 16.85 8.63 10.12
N GLU A 312 17.34 9.85 10.26
CA GLU A 312 18.57 10.31 9.63
C GLU A 312 19.66 10.34 10.69
N ILE A 313 20.70 9.55 10.47
CA ILE A 313 21.81 9.41 11.42
C ILE A 313 22.71 10.63 11.34
N ALA A 314 23.12 11.18 12.47
CA ALA A 314 24.13 12.25 12.53
C ALA A 314 25.51 11.64 12.26
N ALA A 315 26.01 11.80 11.02
CA ALA A 315 27.23 11.16 10.56
C ALA A 315 28.53 11.75 11.18
N GLY A 316 28.48 13.00 11.69
CA GLY A 316 29.70 13.69 12.13
C GLY A 316 30.70 13.83 11.00
N ASP A 317 31.93 13.36 11.21
CA ASP A 317 33.00 13.36 10.20
C ASP A 317 32.97 12.10 9.30
N ALA A 318 32.08 11.13 9.57
CA ALA A 318 31.97 9.90 8.81
C ALA A 318 31.17 10.12 7.51
N GLU A 319 31.43 9.23 6.54
CA GLU A 319 30.59 9.19 5.32
C GLU A 319 29.15 8.80 5.69
N PRO A 320 28.12 9.54 5.20
CA PRO A 320 26.73 9.36 5.64
C PRO A 320 26.19 7.93 5.52
N ALA A 321 26.43 7.26 4.40
CA ALA A 321 25.97 5.89 4.18
C ALA A 321 26.68 4.91 5.13
N ALA A 322 27.96 5.10 5.40
CA ALA A 322 28.73 4.26 6.33
C ALA A 322 28.27 4.46 7.78
N ALA A 323 27.95 5.69 8.18
CA ALA A 323 27.42 5.98 9.51
C ALA A 323 26.07 5.30 9.74
N ALA A 324 25.16 5.34 8.76
CA ALA A 324 23.88 4.64 8.81
C ALA A 324 24.07 3.11 8.84
N ALA A 325 24.92 2.55 7.97
CA ALA A 325 25.22 1.12 7.94
C ALA A 325 25.77 0.62 9.28
N ALA A 326 26.66 1.39 9.93
CA ALA A 326 27.22 1.03 11.24
C ALA A 326 26.16 0.93 12.34
N VAL A 327 25.05 1.69 12.27
CA VAL A 327 23.90 1.56 13.17
C VAL A 327 23.11 0.31 12.80
N VAL A 328 22.74 0.16 11.52
CA VAL A 328 21.93 -0.99 11.05
C VAL A 328 22.57 -2.32 11.41
N ASP A 329 23.87 -2.48 11.19
CA ASP A 329 24.61 -3.72 11.44
C ASP A 329 24.71 -4.09 12.95
N ARG A 330 24.39 -3.16 13.86
CA ARG A 330 24.39 -3.39 15.30
C ARG A 330 23.02 -3.67 15.90
N LEU A 331 21.94 -3.48 15.12
CA LEU A 331 20.60 -3.82 15.55
C LEU A 331 20.48 -5.34 15.77
N ARG A 332 19.72 -5.74 16.78
CA ARG A 332 19.58 -7.13 17.22
C ARG A 332 18.14 -7.65 17.12
N LEU A 333 17.17 -6.74 17.28
CA LEU A 333 15.75 -7.06 17.17
C LEU A 333 15.21 -6.70 15.79
N PHE A 334 15.65 -5.56 15.23
CA PHE A 334 15.28 -5.19 13.87
C PHE A 334 15.98 -6.09 12.86
N THR A 335 15.21 -6.76 12.03
CA THR A 335 15.75 -7.58 10.94
C THR A 335 16.11 -6.70 9.73
N LEU A 336 17.36 -6.79 9.26
CA LEU A 336 17.77 -6.14 8.02
C LEU A 336 17.17 -6.89 6.83
N ALA A 337 16.03 -6.40 6.34
CA ALA A 337 15.31 -7.00 5.21
C ALA A 337 14.45 -5.95 4.50
N PRO A 338 14.25 -6.08 3.16
CA PRO A 338 13.24 -5.30 2.45
C PRO A 338 11.83 -5.71 2.90
N SER A 339 10.85 -4.91 2.62
CA SER A 339 9.43 -5.02 2.97
C SER A 339 9.06 -4.11 4.15
N LEU A 340 7.82 -4.22 4.61
CA LEU A 340 7.26 -3.44 5.72
C LEU A 340 5.89 -4.00 6.16
N GLY A 341 5.39 -3.52 7.30
CA GLY A 341 4.02 -3.77 7.75
C GLY A 341 3.78 -5.16 8.33
N GLY A 342 4.86 -5.95 8.49
CA GLY A 342 4.83 -7.26 9.17
C GLY A 342 4.68 -7.14 10.69
N VAL A 343 4.52 -8.28 11.34
CA VAL A 343 4.49 -8.39 12.81
C VAL A 343 5.88 -8.25 13.41
N GLU A 344 6.93 -8.49 12.64
CA GLU A 344 8.33 -8.29 12.99
C GLU A 344 8.82 -6.90 12.56
N SER A 345 9.71 -6.31 13.35
CA SER A 345 10.36 -5.04 13.05
C SER A 345 11.47 -5.21 12.02
N LEU A 346 11.40 -4.41 10.94
CA LEU A 346 12.38 -4.42 9.85
C LEU A 346 13.13 -3.10 9.76
N VAL A 347 14.37 -3.16 9.27
CA VAL A 347 15.19 -2.00 8.94
C VAL A 347 15.73 -2.11 7.53
N THR A 348 15.79 -0.99 6.81
CA THR A 348 16.50 -0.86 5.54
C THR A 348 17.20 0.49 5.48
N GLN A 349 18.29 0.54 4.71
CA GLN A 349 18.94 1.77 4.32
C GLN A 349 18.51 2.10 2.87
N PRO A 350 17.74 3.18 2.61
CA PRO A 350 17.17 3.45 1.28
C PRO A 350 18.22 3.52 0.16
N CYS A 351 19.37 4.14 0.39
CA CYS A 351 20.42 4.26 -0.62
C CYS A 351 21.07 2.92 -1.04
N THR A 352 20.93 1.86 -0.22
CA THR A 352 21.42 0.51 -0.55
C THR A 352 20.32 -0.44 -1.02
N THR A 353 19.05 -0.03 -0.94
CA THR A 353 17.89 -0.87 -1.25
C THR A 353 16.95 -0.19 -2.25
N THR A 354 15.89 0.45 -1.79
CA THR A 354 14.80 0.98 -2.63
C THR A 354 15.22 2.09 -3.59
N HIS A 355 16.31 2.81 -3.29
CA HIS A 355 16.79 3.96 -4.07
C HIS A 355 18.26 3.78 -4.52
N HIS A 356 18.76 2.53 -4.51
CA HIS A 356 20.15 2.21 -4.92
C HIS A 356 20.43 2.59 -6.37
N GLY A 357 19.46 2.42 -7.27
CA GLY A 357 19.62 2.75 -8.70
C GLY A 357 19.66 4.24 -9.01
N LEU A 358 19.33 5.12 -8.05
CA LEU A 358 19.36 6.56 -8.24
C LEU A 358 20.74 7.15 -7.95
N THR A 359 21.13 8.20 -8.70
CA THR A 359 22.33 8.99 -8.37
C THR A 359 22.17 9.71 -7.05
N LEU A 360 23.26 10.11 -6.41
CA LEU A 360 23.23 10.91 -5.18
C LEU A 360 22.42 12.21 -5.37
N GLU A 361 22.61 12.89 -6.51
CA GLU A 361 21.89 14.13 -6.84
C GLU A 361 20.36 13.89 -6.91
N GLU A 362 19.95 12.81 -7.56
CA GLU A 362 18.52 12.48 -7.68
C GLU A 362 17.92 12.06 -6.33
N ARG A 363 18.66 11.32 -5.48
CA ARG A 363 18.23 11.06 -4.10
C ARG A 363 18.04 12.34 -3.30
N GLN A 364 19.01 13.26 -3.37
CA GLN A 364 18.94 14.56 -2.69
C GLN A 364 17.75 15.41 -3.18
N ARG A 365 17.49 15.43 -4.50
CA ARG A 365 16.33 16.09 -5.09
C ARG A 365 15.02 15.57 -4.51
N ARG A 366 14.96 14.28 -4.17
CA ARG A 366 13.80 13.61 -3.53
C ARG A 366 13.81 13.74 -2.01
N GLY A 367 14.75 14.48 -1.43
CA GLY A 367 14.88 14.66 0.02
C GLY A 367 15.40 13.41 0.75
N ILE A 368 16.06 12.50 0.03
CA ILE A 368 16.61 11.25 0.57
C ILE A 368 18.12 11.43 0.81
N SER A 369 18.49 11.40 2.09
CA SER A 369 19.89 11.39 2.52
C SER A 369 20.43 9.96 2.59
N ASP A 370 21.71 9.77 2.25
CA ASP A 370 22.37 8.47 2.38
C ASP A 370 22.57 8.05 3.87
N ALA A 371 22.40 8.99 4.81
CA ALA A 371 22.37 8.72 6.25
C ALA A 371 21.01 8.21 6.76
N MET A 372 20.00 8.06 5.90
CA MET A 372 18.67 7.57 6.29
C MET A 372 18.65 6.07 6.52
N ILE A 373 17.97 5.66 7.61
CA ILE A 373 17.48 4.31 7.83
C ILE A 373 15.96 4.35 7.93
N ARG A 374 15.27 3.43 7.24
CA ARG A 374 13.82 3.30 7.31
C ARG A 374 13.47 2.10 8.19
N LEU A 375 12.62 2.32 9.17
CA LEU A 375 12.14 1.32 10.11
C LEU A 375 10.66 1.00 9.80
N SER A 376 10.33 -0.28 9.77
CA SER A 376 8.96 -0.79 9.83
C SER A 376 8.76 -1.43 11.18
N ILE A 377 7.89 -0.85 11.99
CA ILE A 377 7.70 -1.27 13.38
C ILE A 377 6.72 -2.43 13.43
N GLY A 378 7.13 -3.51 14.10
CA GLY A 378 6.35 -4.71 14.33
C GLY A 378 5.49 -4.63 15.60
N LEU A 379 5.32 -5.78 16.24
CA LEU A 379 4.48 -5.96 17.44
C LEU A 379 5.30 -6.31 18.68
N GLU A 380 6.63 -6.22 18.62
CA GLU A 380 7.52 -6.43 19.74
C GLU A 380 7.31 -5.35 20.80
N GLU A 381 7.75 -5.59 22.03
CA GLU A 381 7.67 -4.62 23.13
C GLU A 381 8.40 -3.33 22.77
N THR A 382 7.68 -2.21 22.81
CA THR A 382 8.19 -0.90 22.38
C THR A 382 9.47 -0.49 23.12
N GLY A 383 9.56 -0.80 24.44
CA GLY A 383 10.74 -0.49 25.24
C GLY A 383 11.98 -1.28 24.79
N GLU A 384 11.81 -2.52 24.34
CA GLU A 384 12.91 -3.33 23.83
C GLU A 384 13.41 -2.82 22.47
N LEU A 385 12.49 -2.39 21.58
CA LEU A 385 12.86 -1.75 20.31
C LEU A 385 13.63 -0.44 20.52
N ILE A 386 13.21 0.39 21.47
CA ILE A 386 13.93 1.63 21.83
C ILE A 386 15.33 1.29 22.36
N ALA A 387 15.45 0.32 23.27
CA ALA A 387 16.73 -0.09 23.83
C ALA A 387 17.68 -0.67 22.77
N ASP A 388 17.14 -1.39 21.76
CA ASP A 388 17.92 -1.90 20.64
C ASP A 388 18.47 -0.77 19.76
N LEU A 389 17.66 0.26 19.48
CA LEU A 389 18.11 1.47 18.77
C LEU A 389 19.18 2.23 19.57
N GLU A 390 18.98 2.44 20.87
CA GLU A 390 19.93 3.13 21.75
C GLU A 390 21.29 2.43 21.80
N GLN A 391 21.31 1.10 21.96
CA GLN A 391 22.56 0.32 22.00
C GLN A 391 23.29 0.36 20.64
N ALA A 392 22.55 0.31 19.52
CA ALA A 392 23.13 0.37 18.20
C ALA A 392 23.73 1.76 17.90
N LEU A 393 23.03 2.84 18.28
CA LEU A 393 23.51 4.21 18.15
C LEU A 393 24.73 4.49 19.03
N ALA A 394 24.78 3.98 20.28
CA ALA A 394 25.91 4.15 21.18
C ALA A 394 27.16 3.42 20.64
N GLY A 395 27.01 2.20 20.11
CA GLY A 395 28.12 1.38 19.61
C GLY A 395 28.68 1.86 18.25
N ALA A 396 27.96 2.66 17.49
CA ALA A 396 28.41 3.22 16.21
C ALA A 396 29.30 4.46 16.35
N ALA A 397 29.68 4.84 17.56
CA ALA A 397 30.48 6.03 17.89
C ALA A 397 32.00 5.80 17.87
N GLY A 398 32.47 4.62 17.43
CA GLY A 398 33.90 4.24 17.40
C GLY A 398 34.52 4.31 16.02
#